data_d12624cd4b32bed1933d3175a86749da
#
_entry.id   d12624cd4b32bed1933d3175a86749da
#
_cell.length_a   1.000
_cell.length_b   1.000
_cell.length_c   1.000
_cell.angle_alpha   90.00
_cell.angle_beta   90.00
_cell.angle_gamma   90.00
#
_symmetry.space_group_name_H-M   'P 1'
#
loop_
_entity.id
_entity.type
_entity.pdbx_description
1 polymer ?
#
loop_
_entity_poly.entity_id
_entity_poly.type
_entity_poly.pdbx_seq_one_letter_code
_entity_poly.pdbx_strand_id
1 'polypeptide(L)'
;MLFRSTSAITVAVLPEAEEVDIKIEQKDLRIDTFCSSGPGGQSVNTTYSAIRITHLPTNTVVSCQDEKSQIKNREKAMRVLRARLYEVEEERIHQLQAKDRKQQVGSGDRSEKIRTYNFPQNRLTDHRIGLTNHQLNMVMEGMLQPTIDALIAHNIAEKMKAETTAA
;
A
#
# COMPACT_ATOMS: atom_id res chain seq x y z
N MET A 1 47.31 -1.01 -9.57
CA MET A 1 46.08 -1.00 -10.39
C MET A 1 44.93 -0.56 -9.47
N LEU A 2 44.40 0.64 -9.65
CA LEU A 2 43.22 1.11 -8.92
C LEU A 2 41.99 0.52 -9.63
N PHE A 3 41.36 -0.47 -9.00
CA PHE A 3 40.11 -1.00 -9.48
C PHE A 3 39.04 0.10 -9.33
N ARG A 4 38.53 0.62 -10.44
CA ARG A 4 37.33 1.46 -10.44
C ARG A 4 36.13 0.54 -10.22
N SER A 5 35.66 0.45 -8.99
CA SER A 5 34.38 -0.20 -8.67
C SER A 5 33.24 0.81 -8.84
N THR A 6 32.23 0.46 -9.58
CA THR A 6 30.97 1.21 -9.67
C THR A 6 29.95 0.50 -8.78
N SER A 7 29.37 1.23 -7.85
CA SER A 7 28.29 0.73 -6.99
C SER A 7 26.96 1.39 -7.37
N ALA A 8 25.88 0.66 -7.31
CA ALA A 8 24.52 1.17 -7.51
C ALA A 8 23.75 1.11 -6.19
N ILE A 9 22.99 2.16 -5.91
CA ILE A 9 22.10 2.25 -4.75
C ILE A 9 20.72 2.62 -5.26
N THR A 10 19.70 1.91 -4.80
CA THR A 10 18.29 2.22 -5.07
C THR A 10 17.65 2.84 -3.83
N VAL A 11 16.82 3.86 -4.03
CA VAL A 11 16.11 4.57 -2.96
C VAL A 11 14.63 4.55 -3.30
N ALA A 12 13.80 4.01 -2.40
CA ALA A 12 12.35 4.07 -2.48
C ALA A 12 11.83 4.99 -1.37
N VAL A 13 10.95 5.92 -1.71
CA VAL A 13 10.26 6.81 -0.79
C VAL A 13 8.82 6.35 -0.68
N LEU A 14 8.42 5.90 0.50
CA LEU A 14 7.07 5.44 0.78
C LEU A 14 6.45 6.35 1.83
N PRO A 15 5.15 6.69 1.71
CA PRO A 15 4.44 7.37 2.78
C PRO A 15 4.36 6.45 4.00
N GLU A 16 4.34 7.04 5.19
CA GLU A 16 4.05 6.31 6.42
C GLU A 16 2.64 5.70 6.32
N ALA A 17 2.51 4.45 6.79
CA ALA A 17 1.22 3.78 6.77
C ALA A 17 0.29 4.41 7.82
N GLU A 18 -0.88 4.85 7.37
CA GLU A 18 -1.95 5.29 8.26
C GLU A 18 -2.68 4.07 8.83
N GLU A 19 -3.23 4.21 10.04
CA GLU A 19 -4.07 3.17 10.64
C GLU A 19 -5.32 2.95 9.80
N VAL A 20 -5.62 1.67 9.54
CA VAL A 20 -6.81 1.28 8.78
C VAL A 20 -8.03 1.33 9.68
N ASP A 21 -8.90 2.31 9.49
CA ASP A 21 -10.18 2.38 10.21
C ASP A 21 -11.32 1.85 9.32
N ILE A 22 -11.87 0.69 9.71
CA ILE A 22 -12.96 0.06 8.97
C ILE A 22 -14.30 0.39 9.62
N LYS A 23 -15.10 1.19 8.92
CA LYS A 23 -16.49 1.48 9.30
C LYS A 23 -17.43 0.50 8.62
N ILE A 24 -18.09 -0.34 9.42
CA ILE A 24 -19.09 -1.29 8.94
C ILE A 24 -20.47 -0.70 9.23
N GLU A 25 -21.23 -0.39 8.18
CA GLU A 25 -22.60 0.10 8.31
C GLU A 25 -23.59 -1.09 8.32
N GLN A 26 -24.68 -0.97 9.09
CA GLN A 26 -25.67 -2.04 9.18
C GLN A 26 -26.40 -2.31 7.84
N LYS A 27 -26.53 -1.28 6.99
CA LYS A 27 -27.14 -1.41 5.65
C LYS A 27 -26.35 -2.32 4.71
N ASP A 28 -25.02 -2.46 4.94
CA ASP A 28 -24.12 -3.26 4.12
C ASP A 28 -24.04 -4.71 4.59
N LEU A 29 -24.81 -5.06 5.61
CA LEU A 29 -24.84 -6.38 6.22
C LEU A 29 -26.17 -7.08 5.93
N ARG A 30 -26.09 -8.27 5.36
CA ARG A 30 -27.18 -9.22 5.32
C ARG A 30 -26.97 -10.26 6.42
N ILE A 31 -27.95 -10.39 7.32
CA ILE A 31 -27.90 -11.32 8.45
C ILE A 31 -28.97 -12.38 8.26
N ASP A 32 -28.55 -13.62 8.07
CA ASP A 32 -29.39 -14.78 7.94
C ASP A 32 -29.27 -15.68 9.19
N THR A 33 -30.37 -16.18 9.71
CA THR A 33 -30.39 -17.13 10.83
C THR A 33 -30.74 -18.52 10.33
N PHE A 34 -30.11 -19.55 10.87
CA PHE A 34 -30.36 -20.93 10.50
C PHE A 34 -30.16 -21.89 11.69
N CYS A 35 -30.60 -23.13 11.53
CA CYS A 35 -30.38 -24.17 12.54
C CYS A 35 -28.92 -24.58 12.58
N SER A 36 -28.33 -24.75 13.77
CA SER A 36 -26.95 -25.21 13.92
C SER A 36 -26.81 -26.65 13.41
N SER A 37 -25.67 -26.96 12.78
CA SER A 37 -25.32 -28.33 12.39
C SER A 37 -24.67 -29.05 13.58
N GLY A 38 -25.14 -30.26 13.91
CA GLY A 38 -24.54 -31.03 15.01
C GLY A 38 -25.27 -32.39 15.20
N PRO A 39 -24.71 -33.28 16.04
CA PRO A 39 -25.42 -34.53 16.40
C PRO A 39 -26.75 -34.19 17.07
N GLY A 40 -27.84 -34.65 16.45
CA GLY A 40 -29.21 -34.20 16.64
C GLY A 40 -29.74 -34.21 18.07
N GLY A 41 -30.69 -33.32 18.30
CA GLY A 41 -31.49 -33.13 19.50
C GLY A 41 -32.55 -32.06 19.24
N GLN A 42 -33.58 -31.95 20.06
CA GLN A 42 -34.63 -30.95 19.89
C GLN A 42 -34.10 -29.51 19.75
N SER A 43 -33.08 -29.17 20.50
CA SER A 43 -32.47 -27.81 20.48
C SER A 43 -31.78 -27.49 19.16
N VAL A 44 -31.16 -28.47 18.49
CA VAL A 44 -30.42 -28.26 17.22
C VAL A 44 -31.40 -28.11 16.05
N ASN A 45 -32.50 -28.87 16.06
CA ASN A 45 -33.43 -28.93 14.94
C ASN A 45 -34.52 -27.84 14.97
N THR A 46 -34.77 -27.25 16.16
CA THR A 46 -35.89 -26.30 16.32
C THR A 46 -35.41 -24.86 16.59
N THR A 47 -34.14 -24.66 17.06
CA THR A 47 -33.68 -23.37 17.45
C THR A 47 -32.76 -22.77 16.37
N TYR A 48 -33.12 -21.60 15.81
CA TYR A 48 -32.34 -20.86 14.85
C TYR A 48 -31.23 -20.07 15.58
N SER A 49 -30.29 -20.78 16.20
CA SER A 49 -29.20 -20.18 16.98
C SER A 49 -27.99 -19.78 16.13
N ALA A 50 -27.80 -20.42 15.00
CA ALA A 50 -26.68 -20.12 14.11
C ALA A 50 -26.95 -18.88 13.25
N ILE A 51 -25.91 -18.11 13.01
CA ILE A 51 -25.96 -16.86 12.26
C ILE A 51 -24.97 -16.89 11.11
N ARG A 52 -25.41 -16.40 9.96
CA ARG A 52 -24.58 -16.08 8.81
C ARG A 52 -24.67 -14.59 8.53
N ILE A 53 -23.52 -13.90 8.50
CA ILE A 53 -23.42 -12.50 8.14
C ILE A 53 -22.71 -12.42 6.81
N THR A 54 -23.33 -11.75 5.85
CA THR A 54 -22.74 -11.46 4.53
C THR A 54 -22.53 -9.96 4.43
N HIS A 55 -21.30 -9.55 4.19
CA HIS A 55 -20.97 -8.15 3.88
C HIS A 55 -21.15 -7.94 2.38
N LEU A 56 -22.18 -7.18 1.99
CA LEU A 56 -22.61 -7.00 0.60
C LEU A 56 -21.52 -6.42 -0.31
N PRO A 57 -20.76 -5.37 0.08
CA PRO A 57 -19.77 -4.76 -0.81
C PRO A 57 -18.60 -5.68 -1.15
N THR A 58 -18.15 -6.52 -0.21
CA THR A 58 -17.00 -7.43 -0.40
C THR A 58 -17.40 -8.87 -0.62
N ASN A 59 -18.69 -9.21 -0.52
CA ASN A 59 -19.21 -10.59 -0.52
C ASN A 59 -18.55 -11.52 0.52
N THR A 60 -17.98 -10.94 1.57
CA THR A 60 -17.37 -11.71 2.65
C THR A 60 -18.46 -12.35 3.50
N VAL A 61 -18.44 -13.67 3.63
CA VAL A 61 -19.42 -14.43 4.41
C VAL A 61 -18.78 -14.99 5.66
N VAL A 62 -19.42 -14.78 6.80
CA VAL A 62 -19.02 -15.35 8.10
C VAL A 62 -20.23 -16.08 8.69
N SER A 63 -20.05 -17.34 9.08
CA SER A 63 -21.05 -18.12 9.82
C SER A 63 -20.52 -18.45 11.20
N CYS A 64 -21.38 -18.36 12.21
CA CYS A 64 -21.07 -18.72 13.58
C CYS A 64 -22.22 -19.54 14.19
N GLN A 65 -21.89 -20.70 14.79
CA GLN A 65 -22.84 -21.62 15.40
C GLN A 65 -22.35 -22.22 16.73
N ASP A 66 -21.33 -21.59 17.33
CA ASP A 66 -20.61 -22.17 18.46
C ASP A 66 -21.38 -22.10 19.76
N GLU A 67 -22.24 -21.08 19.90
CA GLU A 67 -23.01 -20.82 21.11
C GLU A 67 -24.48 -21.17 20.96
N LYS A 68 -25.14 -21.51 22.08
CA LYS A 68 -26.59 -21.75 22.09
C LYS A 68 -27.39 -20.45 21.93
N SER A 69 -26.79 -19.31 22.17
CA SER A 69 -27.43 -17.99 22.11
C SER A 69 -27.17 -17.33 20.75
N GLN A 70 -28.24 -16.97 20.04
CA GLN A 70 -28.20 -16.23 18.79
C GLN A 70 -27.46 -14.89 18.93
N ILE A 71 -27.68 -14.18 20.05
CA ILE A 71 -27.04 -12.86 20.33
C ILE A 71 -25.51 -13.02 20.40
N LYS A 72 -25.04 -14.02 21.16
CA LYS A 72 -23.59 -14.29 21.29
C LYS A 72 -22.96 -14.70 19.96
N ASN A 73 -23.65 -15.53 19.17
CA ASN A 73 -23.20 -15.92 17.83
C ASN A 73 -23.12 -14.70 16.90
N ARG A 74 -24.06 -13.75 16.98
CA ARG A 74 -24.03 -12.51 16.21
C ARG A 74 -22.82 -11.65 16.58
N GLU A 75 -22.56 -11.44 17.88
CA GLU A 75 -21.42 -10.66 18.34
C GLU A 75 -20.08 -11.30 17.91
N LYS A 76 -19.98 -12.63 18.01
CA LYS A 76 -18.81 -13.37 17.58
C LYS A 76 -18.60 -13.29 16.06
N ALA A 77 -19.67 -13.47 15.28
CA ALA A 77 -19.64 -13.34 13.83
C ALA A 77 -19.23 -11.93 13.40
N MET A 78 -19.71 -10.88 14.06
CA MET A 78 -19.31 -9.49 13.81
C MET A 78 -17.83 -9.25 14.10
N ARG A 79 -17.29 -9.82 15.17
CA ARG A 79 -15.85 -9.72 15.48
C ARG A 79 -15.00 -10.40 14.39
N VAL A 80 -15.39 -11.59 13.98
CA VAL A 80 -14.69 -12.34 12.92
C VAL A 80 -14.79 -11.59 11.58
N LEU A 81 -15.96 -11.01 11.28
CA LEU A 81 -16.14 -10.22 10.06
C LEU A 81 -15.22 -8.99 10.05
N ARG A 82 -15.14 -8.25 11.16
CA ARG A 82 -14.22 -7.11 11.28
C ARG A 82 -12.76 -7.51 11.07
N ALA A 83 -12.34 -8.62 11.69
CA ALA A 83 -10.97 -9.11 11.54
C ALA A 83 -10.66 -9.48 10.07
N ARG A 84 -11.58 -10.15 9.38
CA ARG A 84 -11.39 -10.51 7.97
C ARG A 84 -11.38 -9.30 7.04
N LEU A 85 -12.25 -8.32 7.28
CA LEU A 85 -12.25 -7.10 6.48
C LEU A 85 -10.97 -6.28 6.70
N TYR A 86 -10.49 -6.25 7.95
CA TYR A 86 -9.21 -5.62 8.28
C TYR A 86 -8.04 -6.28 7.55
N GLU A 87 -7.97 -7.60 7.59
CA GLU A 87 -6.94 -8.38 6.90
C GLU A 87 -6.93 -8.12 5.39
N VAL A 88 -8.11 -8.11 4.75
CA VAL A 88 -8.25 -7.84 3.32
C VAL A 88 -7.80 -6.42 2.96
N GLU A 89 -8.15 -5.43 3.78
CA GLU A 89 -7.77 -4.04 3.51
C GLU A 89 -6.27 -3.79 3.79
N GLU A 90 -5.73 -4.39 4.83
CA GLU A 90 -4.30 -4.37 5.13
C GLU A 90 -3.50 -5.01 3.97
N GLU A 91 -3.94 -6.17 3.48
CA GLU A 91 -3.31 -6.82 2.34
C GLU A 91 -3.37 -5.95 1.08
N ARG A 92 -4.50 -5.27 0.82
CA ARG A 92 -4.67 -4.35 -0.29
C ARG A 92 -3.67 -3.19 -0.23
N ILE A 93 -3.53 -2.57 0.95
CA ILE A 93 -2.59 -1.47 1.16
C ILE A 93 -1.16 -1.97 0.99
N HIS A 94 -0.82 -3.11 1.58
CA HIS A 94 0.50 -3.71 1.47
C HIS A 94 0.87 -4.04 0.02
N GLN A 95 -0.08 -4.57 -0.77
CA GLN A 95 0.13 -4.83 -2.20
C GLN A 95 0.37 -3.55 -3.00
N LEU A 96 -0.36 -2.46 -2.71
CA LEU A 96 -0.15 -1.16 -3.34
C LEU A 96 1.25 -0.62 -3.02
N GLN A 97 1.63 -0.61 -1.74
CA GLN A 97 2.97 -0.17 -1.31
C GLN A 97 4.09 -1.03 -1.90
N ALA A 98 3.90 -2.36 -1.97
CA ALA A 98 4.86 -3.26 -2.59
C ALA A 98 5.03 -2.99 -4.08
N LYS A 99 3.92 -2.70 -4.79
CA LYS A 99 3.93 -2.32 -6.20
C LYS A 99 4.66 -0.99 -6.43
N ASP A 100 4.36 0.02 -5.62
CA ASP A 100 4.98 1.34 -5.70
C ASP A 100 6.49 1.24 -5.39
N ARG A 101 6.85 0.49 -4.35
CA ARG A 101 8.25 0.21 -4.02
C ARG A 101 8.98 -0.48 -5.16
N LYS A 102 8.36 -1.51 -5.75
CA LYS A 102 8.95 -2.24 -6.89
C LYS A 102 9.14 -1.33 -8.10
N GLN A 103 8.19 -0.43 -8.36
CA GLN A 103 8.26 0.52 -9.45
C GLN A 103 9.38 1.57 -9.23
N GLN A 104 9.55 2.04 -7.99
CA GLN A 104 10.62 3.00 -7.65
C GLN A 104 12.01 2.37 -7.65
N VAL A 105 12.13 1.11 -7.23
CA VAL A 105 13.42 0.38 -7.18
C VAL A 105 13.88 -0.02 -8.58
N GLY A 106 12.92 -0.29 -9.50
CA GLY A 106 13.21 -0.77 -10.85
C GLY A 106 13.96 -2.10 -10.88
N SER A 107 14.73 -2.34 -11.93
CA SER A 107 15.55 -3.55 -12.09
C SER A 107 16.94 -3.41 -11.46
N GLY A 108 17.35 -2.19 -11.09
CA GLY A 108 18.74 -1.87 -10.70
C GLY A 108 19.72 -1.84 -11.87
N ASP A 109 19.23 -1.90 -13.10
CA ASP A 109 20.06 -1.81 -14.29
C ASP A 109 20.64 -0.38 -14.46
N ARG A 110 21.84 -0.31 -15.01
CA ARG A 110 22.52 0.95 -15.28
C ARG A 110 21.78 1.84 -16.29
N SER A 111 20.91 1.29 -17.12
CA SER A 111 20.03 2.03 -18.04
C SER A 111 19.02 2.91 -17.31
N GLU A 112 18.57 2.48 -16.13
CA GLU A 112 17.57 3.17 -15.30
C GLU A 112 18.17 4.19 -14.31
N LYS A 113 19.47 4.53 -14.50
CA LYS A 113 20.17 5.46 -13.61
C LYS A 113 19.46 6.82 -13.54
N ILE A 114 19.16 7.26 -12.34
CA ILE A 114 18.59 8.57 -12.05
C ILE A 114 19.70 9.60 -11.87
N ARG A 115 20.68 9.29 -11.04
CA ARG A 115 21.81 10.16 -10.74
C ARG A 115 23.15 9.41 -10.81
N THR A 116 24.20 10.13 -11.20
CA THR A 116 25.57 9.63 -11.15
C THR A 116 26.43 10.57 -10.31
N TYR A 117 27.09 10.00 -9.32
CA TYR A 117 28.03 10.66 -8.44
C TYR A 117 29.45 10.28 -8.87
N ASN A 118 30.19 11.19 -9.45
CA ASN A 118 31.55 10.96 -9.96
C ASN A 118 32.55 11.71 -9.05
N PHE A 119 33.09 11.02 -8.05
CA PHE A 119 34.03 11.59 -7.11
C PHE A 119 35.35 12.06 -7.73
N PRO A 120 36.00 11.30 -8.65
CA PRO A 120 37.23 11.76 -9.29
C PRO A 120 37.10 13.07 -10.06
N GLN A 121 35.91 13.36 -10.61
CA GLN A 121 35.63 14.58 -11.36
C GLN A 121 34.85 15.62 -10.54
N ASN A 122 34.59 15.36 -9.25
CA ASN A 122 33.76 16.20 -8.37
C ASN A 122 32.42 16.59 -9.01
N ARG A 123 31.78 15.64 -9.74
CA ARG A 123 30.63 15.89 -10.60
C ARG A 123 29.41 15.07 -10.17
N LEU A 124 28.26 15.75 -10.01
CA LEU A 124 26.93 15.18 -9.89
C LEU A 124 26.19 15.39 -11.22
N THR A 125 25.61 14.31 -11.80
CA THR A 125 24.75 14.39 -12.98
C THR A 125 23.39 13.79 -12.65
N ASP A 126 22.31 14.58 -12.79
CA ASP A 126 20.93 14.09 -12.75
C ASP A 126 20.46 13.83 -14.18
N HIS A 127 20.24 12.56 -14.51
CA HIS A 127 19.90 12.13 -15.86
C HIS A 127 18.46 12.42 -16.28
N ARG A 128 17.57 12.69 -15.31
CA ARG A 128 16.16 13.01 -15.59
C ARG A 128 16.00 14.36 -16.29
N ILE A 129 16.81 15.34 -15.87
CA ILE A 129 16.75 16.72 -16.35
C ILE A 129 18.03 17.15 -17.06
N GLY A 130 19.01 16.24 -17.22
CA GLY A 130 20.31 16.55 -17.84
C GLY A 130 21.17 17.53 -17.05
N LEU A 131 20.87 17.78 -15.77
CA LEU A 131 21.62 18.70 -14.93
C LEU A 131 22.96 18.12 -14.54
N THR A 132 24.02 18.91 -14.75
CA THR A 132 25.39 18.56 -14.30
C THR A 132 25.90 19.64 -13.37
N ASN A 133 26.31 19.25 -12.16
CA ASN A 133 26.92 20.12 -11.16
C ASN A 133 28.35 19.63 -10.84
N HIS A 134 29.33 20.52 -10.86
CA HIS A 134 30.75 20.23 -10.60
C HIS A 134 31.13 20.50 -9.14
N GLN A 135 30.19 20.51 -8.22
CA GLN A 135 30.38 20.78 -6.80
C GLN A 135 29.86 19.60 -5.95
N LEU A 136 30.24 18.37 -6.30
CA LEU A 136 29.78 17.18 -5.60
C LEU A 136 30.07 17.22 -4.10
N ASN A 137 31.26 17.72 -3.70
CA ASN A 137 31.62 17.81 -2.29
C ASN A 137 30.64 18.69 -1.50
N MET A 138 30.23 19.84 -2.06
CA MET A 138 29.27 20.73 -1.41
C MET A 138 27.88 20.10 -1.33
N VAL A 139 27.50 19.32 -2.35
CA VAL A 139 26.25 18.54 -2.34
C VAL A 139 26.27 17.49 -1.23
N MET A 140 27.40 16.82 -1.03
CA MET A 140 27.56 15.84 0.06
C MET A 140 27.56 16.46 1.46
N GLU A 141 27.95 17.74 1.57
CA GLU A 141 27.87 18.54 2.81
C GLU A 141 26.46 19.11 3.05
N GLY A 142 25.49 18.87 2.13
CA GLY A 142 24.10 19.26 2.30
C GLY A 142 23.62 20.41 1.41
N MET A 143 24.45 20.98 0.52
CA MET A 143 24.06 22.02 -0.42
C MET A 143 23.22 21.43 -1.58
N LEU A 144 21.99 21.00 -1.28
CA LEU A 144 21.09 20.34 -2.21
C LEU A 144 20.15 21.33 -2.93
N GLN A 145 19.98 22.54 -2.39
CA GLN A 145 18.95 23.48 -2.83
C GLN A 145 18.98 23.76 -4.35
N PRO A 146 20.12 24.03 -5.00
CA PRO A 146 20.15 24.31 -6.44
C PRO A 146 19.65 23.12 -7.28
N THR A 147 19.91 21.89 -6.83
CA THR A 147 19.45 20.67 -7.52
C THR A 147 17.94 20.45 -7.33
N ILE A 148 17.44 20.75 -6.13
CA ILE A 148 16.02 20.66 -5.80
C ILE A 148 15.23 21.69 -6.62
N ASP A 149 15.67 22.94 -6.66
CA ASP A 149 15.00 24.01 -7.40
C ASP A 149 14.91 23.71 -8.90
N ALA A 150 15.97 23.16 -9.49
CA ALA A 150 15.98 22.74 -10.88
C ALA A 150 15.00 21.61 -11.16
N LEU A 151 14.86 20.63 -10.25
CA LEU A 151 13.91 19.53 -10.37
C LEU A 151 12.46 20.01 -10.22
N ILE A 152 12.21 20.94 -9.30
CA ILE A 152 10.88 21.53 -9.10
C ILE A 152 10.48 22.31 -10.35
N ALA A 153 11.36 23.16 -10.88
CA ALA A 153 11.11 23.93 -12.09
C ALA A 153 10.80 23.02 -13.30
N HIS A 154 11.55 21.93 -13.46
CA HIS A 154 11.30 20.96 -14.51
C HIS A 154 9.94 20.26 -14.36
N ASN A 155 9.59 19.82 -13.14
CA ASN A 155 8.30 19.17 -12.87
C ASN A 155 7.11 20.11 -13.13
N ILE A 156 7.23 21.39 -12.75
CA ILE A 156 6.20 22.40 -13.04
C ILE A 156 6.05 22.59 -14.55
N ALA A 157 7.16 22.69 -15.27
CA ALA A 157 7.14 22.85 -16.72
C ALA A 157 6.52 21.63 -17.45
N GLU A 158 6.78 20.41 -16.97
CA GLU A 158 6.15 19.20 -17.52
C GLU A 158 4.63 19.16 -17.25
N LYS A 159 4.20 19.51 -16.05
CA LYS A 159 2.76 19.59 -15.72
C LYS A 159 2.04 20.61 -16.59
N MET A 160 2.60 21.79 -16.77
CA MET A 160 2.03 22.82 -17.66
C MET A 160 1.94 22.35 -19.11
N LYS A 161 2.95 21.65 -19.62
CA LYS A 161 2.91 21.06 -20.96
C LYS A 161 1.81 20.00 -21.09
N ALA A 162 1.66 19.12 -20.09
CA ALA A 162 0.64 18.09 -20.09
C ALA A 162 -0.78 18.69 -20.10
N GLU A 163 -1.02 19.74 -19.33
CA GLU A 163 -2.30 20.48 -19.30
C GLU A 163 -2.59 21.17 -20.63
N THR A 164 -1.58 21.78 -21.26
CA THR A 164 -1.72 22.45 -22.57
C THR A 164 -1.99 21.44 -23.70
N THR A 165 -1.55 20.19 -23.56
CA THR A 165 -1.76 19.14 -24.57
C THR A 165 -3.12 18.44 -24.40
N ALA A 166 -3.73 18.54 -23.22
CA ALA A 166 -5.04 17.95 -22.89
C ALA A 166 -6.22 18.89 -23.15
N ALA A 167 -5.96 20.15 -23.45
CA ALA A 167 -6.94 21.19 -23.87
C ALA A 167 -6.99 21.34 -25.39
#